data_d824247c1f17232f32f59f77d78795ec
#
_entry.id   d824247c1f17232f32f59f77d78795ec
#
_cell.length_a   1.000
_cell.length_b   1.000
_cell.length_c   1.000
_cell.angle_alpha   90.00
_cell.angle_beta   90.00
_cell.angle_gamma   90.00
#
_symmetry.space_group_name_H-M   'P 1'
#
loop_
_entity.id
_entity.type
_entity.pdbx_description
1 polymer ?
#
loop_
_entity_poly.entity_id
_entity_poly.type
_entity_poly.pdbx_seq_one_letter_code
_entity_poly.pdbx_strand_id
1 'polypeptide(L)'
;MDMEDSEIIELYFARSELAIWKTDKKYGDYLHQVAYHILRSLCDTEEIINDTYMGAWKAIPPTRPDSLKYFLSRITRNLSFDRLDYLNAGKRHALFVEMDECIPDRKSDMEEIWEAKEIGAVLNRFLDTLDRKSCAVFVARYYYAYSVDELAEQYALSKRQVKYILSKTRKQLRAYFEEEGVIL
;
A
#
# COMPACT_ATOMS: atom_id res chain seq x y z
N MET A 1 17.88 -2.73 13.78
CA MET A 1 16.97 -3.89 13.76
C MET A 1 15.55 -3.33 13.81
N ASP A 2 14.78 -3.50 12.76
CA ASP A 2 13.40 -3.02 12.74
C ASP A 2 12.54 -3.89 13.65
N MET A 3 11.67 -3.26 14.43
CA MET A 3 10.76 -3.95 15.36
C MET A 3 9.70 -4.73 14.57
N GLU A 4 9.39 -5.95 15.03
CA GLU A 4 8.35 -6.77 14.40
C GLU A 4 6.96 -6.15 14.57
N ASP A 5 6.05 -6.42 13.62
CA ASP A 5 4.68 -5.89 13.64
C ASP A 5 3.94 -6.27 14.93
N SER A 6 4.15 -7.50 15.39
CA SER A 6 3.58 -8.00 16.63
C SER A 6 3.98 -7.16 17.85
N GLU A 7 5.24 -6.75 17.93
CA GLU A 7 5.75 -5.94 19.02
C GLU A 7 5.18 -4.52 18.99
N ILE A 8 5.04 -3.94 17.79
CA ILE A 8 4.39 -2.62 17.64
C ILE A 8 2.91 -2.69 18.04
N ILE A 9 2.22 -3.77 17.68
CA ILE A 9 0.82 -3.98 18.07
C ILE A 9 0.69 -4.07 19.60
N GLU A 10 1.60 -4.77 20.28
CA GLU A 10 1.60 -4.82 21.75
C GLU A 10 1.79 -3.43 22.38
N LEU A 11 2.60 -2.55 21.79
CA LEU A 11 2.72 -1.17 22.25
C LEU A 11 1.39 -0.40 22.14
N TYR A 12 0.61 -0.62 21.07
CA TYR A 12 -0.74 -0.07 20.94
C TYR A 12 -1.68 -0.61 22.03
N PHE A 13 -1.62 -1.92 22.32
CA PHE A 13 -2.41 -2.54 23.39
C PHE A 13 -2.03 -1.99 24.76
N ALA A 14 -0.74 -1.74 24.99
CA ALA A 14 -0.22 -1.11 26.20
C ALA A 14 -0.49 0.41 26.28
N ARG A 15 -1.15 1.00 25.27
CA ARG A 15 -1.36 2.47 25.17
C ARG A 15 -0.08 3.28 25.30
N SER A 16 1.03 2.75 24.80
CA SER A 16 2.31 3.44 24.76
C SER A 16 2.39 4.32 23.51
N GLU A 17 2.66 5.60 23.68
CA GLU A 17 2.88 6.55 22.56
C GLU A 17 4.04 6.13 21.65
N LEU A 18 4.95 5.30 22.18
CA LEU A 18 6.04 4.71 21.41
C LEU A 18 5.52 3.88 20.21
N ALA A 19 4.28 3.36 20.28
CA ALA A 19 3.64 2.66 19.17
C ALA A 19 3.56 3.53 17.91
N ILE A 20 3.14 4.80 18.06
CA ILE A 20 3.01 5.74 16.95
C ILE A 20 4.39 6.02 16.35
N TRP A 21 5.38 6.32 17.17
CA TRP A 21 6.74 6.58 16.71
C TRP A 21 7.37 5.38 15.98
N LYS A 22 7.18 4.16 16.51
CA LYS A 22 7.66 2.93 15.86
C LYS A 22 6.94 2.66 14.54
N THR A 23 5.64 2.93 14.48
CA THR A 23 4.83 2.82 13.27
C THR A 23 5.32 3.79 12.20
N ASP A 24 5.53 5.06 12.57
CA ASP A 24 6.04 6.08 11.66
C ASP A 24 7.42 5.70 11.13
N LYS A 25 8.34 5.31 12.01
CA LYS A 25 9.68 4.90 11.61
C LYS A 25 9.68 3.73 10.62
N LYS A 26 8.76 2.76 10.79
CA LYS A 26 8.69 1.55 9.94
C LYS A 26 7.88 1.75 8.67
N TYR A 27 6.80 2.50 8.73
CA TYR A 27 5.81 2.60 7.65
C TYR A 27 5.55 4.01 7.15
N GLY A 28 6.08 5.05 7.80
CA GLY A 28 5.81 6.45 7.47
C GLY A 28 5.99 6.75 5.98
N ASP A 29 7.19 6.49 5.42
CA ASP A 29 7.47 6.75 4.01
C ASP A 29 6.50 6.05 3.05
N TYR A 30 6.16 4.78 3.34
CA TYR A 30 5.21 4.01 2.55
C TYR A 30 3.80 4.61 2.62
N LEU A 31 3.34 5.00 3.81
CA LEU A 31 2.02 5.61 3.99
C LEU A 31 1.94 6.98 3.32
N HIS A 32 3.02 7.78 3.41
CA HIS A 32 3.15 9.05 2.69
C HIS A 32 3.01 8.87 1.18
N GLN A 33 3.66 7.85 0.61
CA GLN A 33 3.52 7.54 -0.81
C GLN A 33 2.08 7.20 -1.17
N VAL A 34 1.43 6.31 -0.39
CA VAL A 34 0.03 5.92 -0.62
C VAL A 34 -0.88 7.14 -0.61
N ALA A 35 -0.77 8.03 0.39
CA ALA A 35 -1.58 9.23 0.49
C ALA A 35 -1.27 10.23 -0.63
N TYR A 36 0.02 10.51 -0.89
CA TYR A 36 0.44 11.47 -1.91
C TYR A 36 0.02 11.07 -3.33
N HIS A 37 0.07 9.78 -3.67
CA HIS A 37 -0.40 9.30 -4.98
C HIS A 37 -1.89 9.57 -5.20
N ILE A 38 -2.69 9.57 -4.15
CA ILE A 38 -4.12 9.85 -4.22
C ILE A 38 -4.38 11.35 -4.23
N LEU A 39 -3.75 12.11 -3.32
CA LEU A 39 -4.06 13.51 -3.04
C LEU A 39 -3.29 14.50 -3.90
N ARG A 40 -2.07 14.17 -4.31
CA ARG A 40 -1.15 15.05 -5.05
C ARG A 40 -0.90 16.40 -4.34
N SER A 41 -1.03 16.43 -3.03
CA SER A 41 -0.84 17.59 -2.15
C SER A 41 -0.04 17.18 -0.92
N LEU A 42 1.11 17.78 -0.70
CA LEU A 42 1.96 17.48 0.47
C LEU A 42 1.25 17.83 1.77
N CYS A 43 0.58 19.00 1.83
CA CYS A 43 -0.12 19.45 3.02
C CYS A 43 -1.25 18.49 3.42
N ASP A 44 -2.10 18.08 2.45
CA ASP A 44 -3.17 17.12 2.72
C ASP A 44 -2.60 15.73 3.07
N THR A 45 -1.46 15.35 2.48
CA THR A 45 -0.78 14.09 2.81
C THR A 45 -0.36 14.05 4.27
N GLU A 46 0.31 15.09 4.77
CA GLU A 46 0.73 15.18 6.18
C GLU A 46 -0.48 15.08 7.14
N GLU A 47 -1.58 15.77 6.83
CA GLU A 47 -2.82 15.70 7.61
C GLU A 47 -3.35 14.27 7.66
N ILE A 48 -3.44 13.59 6.51
CA ILE A 48 -3.93 12.21 6.41
C ILE A 48 -3.03 11.22 7.14
N ILE A 49 -1.70 11.42 7.13
CA ILE A 49 -0.79 10.56 7.87
C ILE A 49 -1.01 10.67 9.37
N ASN A 50 -1.15 11.88 9.89
CA ASN A 50 -1.49 12.09 11.30
C ASN A 50 -2.83 11.46 11.67
N ASP A 51 -3.84 11.63 10.83
CA ASP A 51 -5.16 11.01 11.02
C ASP A 51 -5.10 9.48 10.93
N THR A 52 -4.22 8.92 10.09
CA THR A 52 -3.96 7.47 10.01
C THR A 52 -3.44 6.93 11.35
N TYR A 53 -2.46 7.61 11.96
CA TYR A 53 -1.94 7.19 13.27
C TYR A 53 -2.99 7.31 14.36
N MET A 54 -3.79 8.37 14.35
CA MET A 54 -4.91 8.52 15.27
C MET A 54 -6.00 7.47 15.06
N GLY A 55 -6.28 7.11 13.81
CA GLY A 55 -7.18 6.02 13.44
C GLY A 55 -6.70 4.66 13.98
N ALA A 56 -5.42 4.36 13.78
CA ALA A 56 -4.81 3.15 14.33
C ALA A 56 -4.85 3.13 15.86
N TRP A 57 -4.51 4.25 16.50
CA TRP A 57 -4.57 4.40 17.96
C TRP A 57 -5.96 4.15 18.53
N LYS A 58 -7.00 4.61 17.87
CA LYS A 58 -8.39 4.40 18.29
C LYS A 58 -8.85 2.98 18.06
N ALA A 59 -8.42 2.35 16.97
CA ALA A 59 -8.88 1.01 16.58
C ALA A 59 -8.13 -0.13 17.30
N ILE A 60 -6.89 0.08 17.71
CA ILE A 60 -6.06 -0.89 18.44
C ILE A 60 -5.88 -0.41 19.90
N PRO A 61 -6.36 -1.12 20.92
CA PRO A 61 -7.33 -2.18 20.90
C PRO A 61 -8.77 -1.71 20.61
N PRO A 62 -9.75 -2.57 20.33
CA PRO A 62 -9.72 -4.02 20.47
C PRO A 62 -9.21 -4.77 19.23
N THR A 63 -9.11 -4.11 18.06
CA THR A 63 -8.67 -4.77 16.83
C THR A 63 -7.22 -5.23 16.95
N ARG A 64 -6.96 -6.49 16.57
CA ARG A 64 -5.60 -7.02 16.42
C ARG A 64 -5.38 -7.39 14.95
N PRO A 65 -4.74 -6.54 14.15
CA PRO A 65 -4.53 -6.83 12.73
C PRO A 65 -3.50 -7.95 12.52
N ASP A 66 -3.76 -8.84 11.55
CA ASP A 66 -2.81 -9.88 11.14
C ASP A 66 -1.57 -9.28 10.43
N SER A 67 -1.73 -8.12 9.80
CA SER A 67 -0.67 -7.34 9.18
C SER A 67 -0.89 -5.86 9.46
N LEU A 68 0.04 -5.27 10.20
CA LEU A 68 -0.02 -3.85 10.54
C LEU A 68 0.09 -2.97 9.27
N LYS A 69 0.95 -3.36 8.32
CA LYS A 69 1.10 -2.67 7.04
C LYS A 69 -0.22 -2.54 6.29
N TYR A 70 -0.94 -3.65 6.09
CA TYR A 70 -2.23 -3.64 5.37
C TYR A 70 -3.31 -2.89 6.14
N PHE A 71 -3.31 -2.98 7.45
CA PHE A 71 -4.26 -2.27 8.29
C PHE A 71 -4.08 -0.76 8.17
N LEU A 72 -2.84 -0.26 8.29
CA LEU A 72 -2.51 1.16 8.16
C LEU A 72 -2.79 1.68 6.75
N SER A 73 -2.34 0.98 5.71
CA SER A 73 -2.57 1.40 4.34
C SER A 73 -4.05 1.47 3.98
N ARG A 74 -4.89 0.61 4.55
CA ARG A 74 -6.34 0.71 4.38
C ARG A 74 -6.91 1.97 5.04
N ILE A 75 -6.46 2.33 6.24
CA ILE A 75 -6.87 3.57 6.91
C ILE A 75 -6.44 4.77 6.07
N THR A 76 -5.14 4.85 5.73
CA THR A 76 -4.57 5.93 4.93
C THR A 76 -5.32 6.12 3.62
N ARG A 77 -5.55 5.04 2.88
CA ARG A 77 -6.27 5.09 1.61
C ARG A 77 -7.70 5.61 1.78
N ASN A 78 -8.45 5.09 2.74
CA ASN A 78 -9.83 5.51 2.96
C ASN A 78 -9.90 7.01 3.29
N LEU A 79 -9.09 7.47 4.24
CA LEU A 79 -9.00 8.89 4.59
C LEU A 79 -8.58 9.76 3.39
N SER A 80 -7.65 9.27 2.55
CA SER A 80 -7.22 9.99 1.35
C SER A 80 -8.35 10.12 0.32
N PHE A 81 -9.14 9.08 0.11
CA PHE A 81 -10.30 9.17 -0.79
C PHE A 81 -11.40 10.05 -0.23
N ASP A 82 -11.72 9.94 1.07
CA ASP A 82 -12.70 10.82 1.73
C ASP A 82 -12.28 12.29 1.60
N ARG A 83 -10.99 12.59 1.77
CA ARG A 83 -10.44 13.94 1.57
C ARG A 83 -10.53 14.40 0.11
N LEU A 84 -10.20 13.52 -0.83
CA LEU A 84 -10.29 13.79 -2.26
C LEU A 84 -11.73 14.08 -2.68
N ASP A 85 -12.69 13.29 -2.19
CA ASP A 85 -14.11 13.48 -2.46
C ASP A 85 -14.60 14.81 -1.89
N TYR A 86 -14.16 15.18 -0.69
CA TYR A 86 -14.43 16.48 -0.09
C TYR A 86 -13.88 17.64 -0.95
N LEU A 87 -12.63 17.54 -1.41
CA LEU A 87 -11.99 18.54 -2.26
C LEU A 87 -12.63 18.63 -3.65
N ASN A 88 -13.17 17.51 -4.17
CA ASN A 88 -13.79 17.42 -5.48
C ASN A 88 -15.33 17.44 -5.43
N ALA A 89 -15.96 17.88 -4.33
CA ALA A 89 -17.40 17.92 -4.14
C ALA A 89 -18.19 18.78 -5.18
N GLY A 90 -17.62 19.02 -6.33
CA GLY A 90 -18.23 19.66 -7.52
C GLY A 90 -17.76 19.06 -8.86
N LYS A 91 -16.83 18.10 -8.87
CA LYS A 91 -16.29 17.53 -10.12
C LYS A 91 -16.22 16.01 -10.04
N ARG A 92 -17.15 15.31 -10.68
CA ARG A 92 -17.03 13.88 -10.96
C ARG A 92 -15.85 13.65 -11.91
N HIS A 93 -14.72 13.21 -11.39
CA HIS A 93 -13.61 12.74 -12.22
C HIS A 93 -13.25 11.31 -11.84
N ALA A 94 -13.30 10.43 -12.84
CA ALA A 94 -12.74 9.09 -12.74
C ALA A 94 -11.21 9.22 -12.67
N LEU A 95 -10.63 9.00 -11.51
CA LEU A 95 -9.18 8.98 -11.32
C LEU A 95 -8.60 7.69 -11.93
N PHE A 96 -8.09 7.80 -13.14
CA PHE A 96 -7.03 6.94 -13.61
C PHE A 96 -5.74 7.41 -12.93
N VAL A 97 -5.25 6.64 -11.98
CA VAL A 97 -3.94 6.89 -11.38
C VAL A 97 -2.89 6.50 -12.43
N GLU A 98 -2.28 7.48 -13.07
CA GLU A 98 -1.03 7.27 -13.80
C GLU A 98 0.04 6.92 -12.76
N MET A 99 0.67 5.75 -12.93
CA MET A 99 1.83 5.35 -12.11
C MET A 99 3.01 6.23 -12.50
N ASP A 100 3.29 7.22 -11.67
CA ASP A 100 4.56 7.96 -11.75
C ASP A 100 5.62 7.24 -10.91
N GLU A 101 6.80 7.12 -11.46
CA GLU A 101 7.97 6.49 -10.85
C GLU A 101 8.42 7.31 -9.64
N CYS A 102 7.98 6.96 -8.44
CA CYS A 102 8.52 7.50 -7.20
C CYS A 102 8.73 6.38 -6.18
N ILE A 103 9.89 5.75 -6.26
CA ILE A 103 10.47 5.00 -5.15
C ILE A 103 11.31 6.00 -4.35
N PRO A 104 10.98 6.32 -3.09
CA PRO A 104 11.79 7.23 -2.31
C PRO A 104 13.09 6.57 -1.85
N ASP A 105 14.11 7.41 -1.85
CA ASP A 105 15.45 7.09 -1.38
C ASP A 105 15.42 6.89 0.15
N ARG A 106 15.47 5.64 0.61
CA ARG A 106 15.76 5.32 2.01
C ARG A 106 17.26 5.20 2.21
N LYS A 107 17.77 5.91 3.21
CA LYS A 107 19.09 5.64 3.81
C LYS A 107 18.97 4.35 4.67
N SER A 108 19.04 3.20 4.05
CA SER A 108 19.35 1.92 4.71
C SER A 108 20.58 1.32 4.05
N ASP A 109 21.21 0.34 4.68
CA ASP A 109 22.50 -0.25 4.26
C ASP A 109 22.55 -0.49 2.75
N MET A 110 23.69 -0.08 2.13
CA MET A 110 23.81 -0.02 0.66
C MET A 110 23.51 -1.36 -0.04
N GLU A 111 23.76 -2.49 0.59
CA GLU A 111 23.48 -3.81 0.02
C GLU A 111 21.98 -4.12 -0.01
N GLU A 112 21.23 -3.88 1.08
CA GLU A 112 19.77 -4.07 1.11
C GLU A 112 19.04 -3.14 0.12
N ILE A 113 19.58 -1.93 -0.12
CA ILE A 113 19.02 -0.99 -1.11
C ILE A 113 19.23 -1.50 -2.54
N TRP A 114 20.40 -2.08 -2.83
CA TRP A 114 20.67 -2.62 -4.17
C TRP A 114 19.77 -3.80 -4.50
N GLU A 115 19.62 -4.77 -3.59
CA GLU A 115 18.71 -5.89 -3.76
C GLU A 115 17.25 -5.44 -3.90
N ALA A 116 16.79 -4.50 -3.06
CA ALA A 116 15.44 -3.97 -3.15
C ALA A 116 15.19 -3.19 -4.46
N LYS A 117 16.17 -2.44 -4.96
CA LYS A 117 16.10 -1.74 -6.25
C LYS A 117 16.08 -2.71 -7.42
N GLU A 118 16.88 -3.77 -7.37
CA GLU A 118 16.93 -4.79 -8.40
C GLU A 118 15.61 -5.58 -8.48
N ILE A 119 15.08 -6.03 -7.34
CA ILE A 119 13.77 -6.68 -7.26
C ILE A 119 12.66 -5.72 -7.73
N GLY A 120 12.72 -4.45 -7.35
CA GLY A 120 11.79 -3.42 -7.80
C GLY A 120 11.81 -3.23 -9.33
N ALA A 121 13.01 -3.20 -9.92
CA ALA A 121 13.16 -3.10 -11.37
C ALA A 121 12.62 -4.35 -12.10
N VAL A 122 12.87 -5.55 -11.57
CA VAL A 122 12.29 -6.79 -12.10
C VAL A 122 10.77 -6.79 -12.00
N LEU A 123 10.23 -6.36 -10.86
CA LEU A 123 8.78 -6.23 -10.67
C LEU A 123 8.15 -5.25 -11.66
N ASN A 124 8.77 -4.08 -11.87
CA ASN A 124 8.26 -3.09 -12.82
C ASN A 124 8.26 -3.67 -14.25
N ARG A 125 9.35 -4.31 -14.70
CA ARG A 125 9.37 -4.98 -16.00
C ARG A 125 8.27 -6.04 -16.12
N PHE A 126 8.03 -6.81 -15.05
CA PHE A 126 6.91 -7.76 -15.04
C PHE A 126 5.56 -7.06 -15.19
N LEU A 127 5.31 -5.97 -14.47
CA LEU A 127 4.05 -5.21 -14.55
C LEU A 127 3.80 -4.69 -15.98
N ASP A 128 4.84 -4.29 -16.70
CA ASP A 128 4.76 -3.85 -18.09
C ASP A 128 4.35 -4.98 -19.07
N THR A 129 4.57 -6.25 -18.69
CA THR A 129 4.13 -7.41 -19.50
C THR A 129 2.64 -7.72 -19.35
N LEU A 130 1.98 -7.17 -18.33
CA LEU A 130 0.59 -7.45 -18.04
C LEU A 130 -0.34 -6.60 -18.92
N ASP A 131 -1.51 -7.16 -19.23
CA ASP A 131 -2.59 -6.32 -19.76
C ASP A 131 -3.02 -5.27 -18.73
N ARG A 132 -3.49 -4.12 -19.22
CA ARG A 132 -3.82 -2.95 -18.40
C ARG A 132 -4.76 -3.27 -17.24
N LYS A 133 -5.72 -4.18 -17.43
CA LYS A 133 -6.71 -4.55 -16.41
C LYS A 133 -6.09 -5.42 -15.32
N SER A 134 -5.30 -6.41 -15.69
CA SER A 134 -4.59 -7.29 -14.73
C SER A 134 -3.57 -6.51 -13.92
N CYS A 135 -2.82 -5.60 -14.55
CA CYS A 135 -1.90 -4.71 -13.87
C CYS A 135 -2.63 -3.83 -12.85
N ALA A 136 -3.70 -3.14 -13.25
CA ALA A 136 -4.46 -2.27 -12.36
C ALA A 136 -5.04 -3.02 -11.14
N VAL A 137 -5.65 -4.20 -11.35
CA VAL A 137 -6.19 -5.04 -10.27
C VAL A 137 -5.07 -5.53 -9.34
N PHE A 138 -3.92 -5.90 -9.91
CA PHE A 138 -2.78 -6.39 -9.13
C PHE A 138 -2.19 -5.27 -8.25
N VAL A 139 -1.91 -4.11 -8.82
CA VAL A 139 -1.37 -2.95 -8.10
C VAL A 139 -2.36 -2.47 -7.04
N ALA A 140 -3.65 -2.35 -7.37
CA ALA A 140 -4.66 -1.96 -6.40
C ALA A 140 -4.72 -2.94 -5.21
N ARG A 141 -4.57 -4.26 -5.46
CA ARG A 141 -4.56 -5.26 -4.38
C ARG A 141 -3.33 -5.18 -3.49
N TYR A 142 -2.13 -5.15 -4.10
CA TYR A 142 -0.88 -5.38 -3.37
C TYR A 142 -0.19 -4.10 -2.92
N TYR A 143 -0.38 -3.03 -3.65
CA TYR A 143 0.18 -1.72 -3.28
C TYR A 143 -0.81 -0.88 -2.48
N TYR A 144 -2.06 -0.76 -2.96
CA TYR A 144 -3.09 0.05 -2.30
C TYR A 144 -3.97 -0.72 -1.31
N ALA A 145 -3.72 -2.01 -1.08
CA ALA A 145 -4.43 -2.86 -0.12
C ALA A 145 -5.96 -2.96 -0.31
N TYR A 146 -6.46 -2.83 -1.55
CA TYR A 146 -7.89 -3.04 -1.84
C TYR A 146 -8.32 -4.46 -1.49
N SER A 147 -9.50 -4.62 -0.91
CA SER A 147 -10.14 -5.93 -0.73
C SER A 147 -10.66 -6.47 -2.07
N VAL A 148 -10.97 -7.77 -2.11
CA VAL A 148 -11.57 -8.38 -3.31
C VAL A 148 -12.93 -7.75 -3.64
N ASP A 149 -13.66 -7.31 -2.62
CA ASP A 149 -14.98 -6.70 -2.75
C ASP A 149 -14.88 -5.31 -3.37
N GLU A 150 -13.98 -4.48 -2.85
CA GLU A 150 -13.68 -3.16 -3.39
C GLU A 150 -13.16 -3.23 -4.84
N LEU A 151 -12.28 -4.21 -5.14
CA LEU A 151 -11.81 -4.43 -6.51
C LEU A 151 -12.94 -4.85 -7.46
N ALA A 152 -13.87 -5.68 -6.98
CA ALA A 152 -15.02 -6.10 -7.77
C ALA A 152 -15.92 -4.92 -8.13
N GLU A 153 -16.17 -4.04 -7.18
CA GLU A 153 -16.94 -2.82 -7.36
C GLU A 153 -16.21 -1.80 -8.26
N GLN A 154 -14.96 -1.47 -7.93
CA GLN A 154 -14.15 -0.47 -8.62
C GLN A 154 -13.94 -0.77 -10.11
N TYR A 155 -13.72 -2.04 -10.46
CA TYR A 155 -13.42 -2.46 -11.83
C TYR A 155 -14.60 -3.10 -12.55
N ALA A 156 -15.82 -3.04 -11.98
CA ALA A 156 -17.03 -3.68 -12.51
C ALA A 156 -16.81 -5.17 -12.85
N LEU A 157 -16.22 -5.91 -11.89
CA LEU A 157 -15.89 -7.33 -11.99
C LEU A 157 -16.67 -8.15 -10.97
N SER A 158 -16.90 -9.43 -11.24
CA SER A 158 -17.30 -10.36 -10.19
C SER A 158 -16.12 -10.70 -9.27
N LYS A 159 -16.40 -11.00 -7.99
CA LYS A 159 -15.36 -11.47 -7.04
C LYS A 159 -14.58 -12.68 -7.57
N ARG A 160 -15.23 -13.53 -8.35
CA ARG A 160 -14.60 -14.70 -9.00
C ARG A 160 -13.57 -14.25 -10.05
N GLN A 161 -13.91 -13.26 -10.86
CA GLN A 161 -12.98 -12.70 -11.86
C GLN A 161 -11.79 -12.03 -11.20
N VAL A 162 -12.00 -11.24 -10.13
CA VAL A 162 -10.90 -10.62 -9.37
C VAL A 162 -9.96 -11.69 -8.81
N LYS A 163 -10.51 -12.72 -8.12
CA LYS A 163 -9.71 -13.83 -7.59
C LYS A 163 -8.94 -14.57 -8.70
N TYR A 164 -9.55 -14.77 -9.85
CA TYR A 164 -8.91 -15.40 -11.00
C TYR A 164 -7.73 -14.57 -11.53
N ILE A 165 -7.95 -13.27 -11.76
CA ILE A 165 -6.89 -12.33 -12.21
C ILE A 165 -5.73 -12.37 -11.22
N LEU A 166 -5.97 -12.17 -9.92
CA LEU A 166 -4.95 -12.17 -8.90
C LEU A 166 -4.18 -13.50 -8.82
N SER A 167 -4.89 -14.63 -8.94
CA SER A 167 -4.25 -15.95 -8.92
C SER A 167 -3.38 -16.16 -10.15
N LYS A 168 -3.88 -15.82 -11.34
CA LYS A 168 -3.14 -15.90 -12.60
C LYS A 168 -1.90 -15.02 -12.56
N THR A 169 -2.04 -13.76 -12.18
CA THR A 169 -0.93 -12.80 -12.14
C THR A 169 0.16 -13.23 -11.14
N ARG A 170 -0.21 -13.74 -9.96
CA ARG A 170 0.78 -14.28 -9.01
C ARG A 170 1.58 -15.45 -9.56
N LYS A 171 0.93 -16.34 -10.32
CA LYS A 171 1.64 -17.47 -10.97
C LYS A 171 2.61 -16.98 -12.03
N GLN A 172 2.18 -15.99 -12.83
CA GLN A 172 3.03 -15.36 -13.84
C GLN A 172 4.21 -14.64 -13.21
N LEU A 173 3.98 -13.89 -12.11
CA LEU A 173 5.04 -13.20 -11.38
C LEU A 173 6.08 -14.17 -10.83
N ARG A 174 5.63 -15.31 -10.25
CA ARG A 174 6.55 -16.33 -9.73
C ARG A 174 7.43 -16.91 -10.85
N ALA A 175 6.83 -17.28 -11.98
CA ALA A 175 7.58 -17.80 -13.12
C ALA A 175 8.56 -16.76 -13.67
N TYR A 176 8.14 -15.51 -13.77
CA TYR A 176 8.99 -14.40 -14.23
C TYR A 176 10.19 -14.18 -13.30
N PHE A 177 9.99 -14.23 -11.97
CA PHE A 177 11.07 -14.08 -11.00
C PHE A 177 12.04 -15.27 -11.05
N GLU A 178 11.55 -16.49 -11.24
CA GLU A 178 12.38 -17.67 -11.45
C GLU A 178 13.25 -17.54 -12.72
N GLU A 179 12.70 -17.00 -13.81
CA GLU A 179 13.43 -16.75 -15.08
C GLU A 179 14.49 -15.64 -14.93
N GLU A 180 14.22 -14.61 -14.15
CA GLU A 180 15.14 -13.49 -13.87
C GLU A 180 16.16 -13.85 -12.75
N GLY A 181 16.10 -15.06 -12.20
CA GLY A 181 17.04 -15.53 -11.17
C GLY A 181 16.80 -14.94 -9.77
N VAL A 182 15.63 -14.35 -9.52
CA VAL A 182 15.25 -13.83 -8.20
C VAL A 182 14.75 -14.98 -7.35
N ILE A 183 15.45 -15.27 -6.26
CA ILE A 183 15.08 -16.30 -5.28
C ILE A 183 14.09 -15.64 -4.29
N LEU A 184 12.86 -16.20 -4.20
CA LEU A 184 11.79 -15.73 -3.29
C LEU A 184 11.82 -16.52 -1.98
#